data_b7dc2700de39d159894e9a2db4a3c820
#
_entry.id   b7dc2700de39d159894e9a2db4a3c820
#
_cell.length_a   1.000
_cell.length_b   1.000
_cell.length_c   1.000
_cell.angle_alpha   90.00
_cell.angle_beta   90.00
_cell.angle_gamma   90.00
#
_symmetry.space_group_name_H-M   'P 1'
#
loop_
_entity.id
_entity.type
_entity.pdbx_description
1 polymer ?
#
loop_
_entity_poly.entity_id
_entity_poly.type
_entity_poly.pdbx_seq_one_letter_code
_entity_poly.pdbx_strand_id
1 'polypeptide(L)'
;MLKILHGSDFHFGRPHLTLVNQAFGRVLETVGPDVVVLSGDFTQRAKDIEYQQVRTFLDSLNDVPVIVTPGNHDIPLYRIGQRLLNPFKNYQKYVSRNLDEVTRLDGAIFVALNSADPYRSIING
;
A
#
# COMPACT_ATOMS: atom_id res chain seq x y z
N MET A 1 18.17 0.48 18.41
CA MET A 1 16.69 0.30 18.55
C MET A 1 16.06 0.52 17.20
N LEU A 2 15.34 -0.46 16.68
CA LEU A 2 14.69 -0.41 15.38
C LEU A 2 13.55 0.63 15.38
N LYS A 3 13.61 1.61 14.48
CA LYS A 3 12.56 2.62 14.30
C LYS A 3 11.67 2.24 13.11
N ILE A 4 10.38 2.10 13.36
CA ILE A 4 9.38 1.74 12.36
C ILE A 4 8.44 2.92 12.14
N LEU A 5 8.27 3.36 10.90
CA LEU A 5 7.22 4.29 10.51
C LEU A 5 6.09 3.51 9.84
N HIS A 6 4.90 3.56 10.43
CA HIS A 6 3.72 2.88 9.89
C HIS A 6 2.71 3.87 9.32
N GLY A 7 2.19 3.55 8.15
CA GLY A 7 1.10 4.27 7.50
C GLY A 7 0.09 3.31 6.88
N SER A 8 -1.17 3.74 6.78
CA SER A 8 -2.25 3.01 6.11
C SER A 8 -3.27 3.97 5.51
N ASP A 9 -4.17 3.46 4.69
CA ASP A 9 -5.37 4.19 4.24
C ASP A 9 -5.06 5.52 3.51
N PHE A 10 -4.08 5.50 2.61
CA PHE A 10 -3.70 6.68 1.83
C PHE A 10 -4.79 7.11 0.84
N HIS A 11 -5.55 6.14 0.29
CA HIS A 11 -6.67 6.38 -0.61
C HIS A 11 -6.35 7.34 -1.76
N PHE A 12 -5.25 7.11 -2.47
CA PHE A 12 -4.93 7.86 -3.68
C PHE A 12 -6.11 7.83 -4.66
N GLY A 13 -6.47 9.00 -5.19
CA GLY A 13 -7.67 9.19 -6.00
C GLY A 13 -8.41 10.45 -5.55
N ARG A 14 -9.72 10.47 -5.64
CA ARG A 14 -10.52 11.61 -5.16
C ARG A 14 -11.36 11.19 -3.95
N PRO A 15 -11.37 11.96 -2.87
CA PRO A 15 -10.63 13.21 -2.59
C PRO A 15 -9.30 12.96 -1.86
N HIS A 16 -8.21 12.72 -2.58
CA HIS A 16 -6.88 12.62 -1.96
C HIS A 16 -6.28 14.02 -1.76
N LEU A 17 -5.77 14.28 -0.57
CA LEU A 17 -5.10 15.53 -0.24
C LEU A 17 -3.58 15.39 -0.37
N THR A 18 -2.98 16.14 -1.27
CA THR A 18 -1.51 16.19 -1.43
C THR A 18 -0.78 16.50 -0.11
N LEU A 19 -1.44 17.22 0.81
CA LEU A 19 -0.94 17.50 2.15
C LEU A 19 -0.60 16.22 2.95
N VAL A 20 -1.32 15.12 2.74
CA VAL A 20 -1.07 13.85 3.43
C VAL A 20 0.31 13.30 3.06
N ASN A 21 0.64 13.31 1.75
CA ASN A 21 1.96 12.86 1.29
C ASN A 21 3.08 13.75 1.81
N GLN A 22 2.86 15.06 1.81
CA GLN A 22 3.84 16.03 2.33
C GLN A 22 4.05 15.84 3.85
N ALA A 23 2.97 15.61 4.60
CA ALA A 23 3.05 15.37 6.04
C ALA A 23 3.81 14.07 6.31
N PHE A 24 3.51 13.00 5.57
CA PHE A 24 4.22 11.73 5.70
C PHE A 24 5.71 11.87 5.39
N GLY A 25 6.06 12.58 4.31
CA GLY A 25 7.44 12.89 3.95
C GLY A 25 8.20 13.64 5.07
N ARG A 26 7.58 14.64 5.68
CA ARG A 26 8.18 15.36 6.82
C ARG A 26 8.40 14.47 8.03
N VAL A 27 7.46 13.58 8.32
CA VAL A 27 7.59 12.60 9.41
C VAL A 27 8.73 11.65 9.09
N LEU A 28 8.83 11.16 7.86
CA LEU A 28 9.93 10.31 7.40
C LEU A 28 11.29 10.96 7.64
N GLU A 29 11.46 12.22 7.19
CA GLU A 29 12.70 12.98 7.36
C GLU A 29 13.03 13.24 8.85
N THR A 30 12.02 13.58 9.65
CA THR A 30 12.20 13.91 11.07
C THR A 30 12.54 12.67 11.90
N VAL A 31 11.88 11.56 11.64
CA VAL A 31 12.03 10.30 12.41
C VAL A 31 13.28 9.54 11.97
N GLY A 32 13.61 9.56 10.68
CA GLY A 32 14.68 8.73 10.10
C GLY A 32 14.45 7.26 10.43
N PRO A 33 13.35 6.64 9.93
CA PRO A 33 13.02 5.26 10.28
C PRO A 33 13.97 4.28 9.59
N ASP A 34 14.18 3.12 10.21
CA ASP A 34 14.94 2.01 9.63
C ASP A 34 14.08 1.20 8.64
N VAL A 35 12.76 1.29 8.77
CA VAL A 35 11.78 0.64 7.88
C VAL A 35 10.46 1.40 7.87
N VAL A 36 9.83 1.42 6.72
CA VAL A 36 8.46 1.92 6.52
C VAL A 36 7.53 0.73 6.30
N VAL A 37 6.42 0.69 7.02
CA VAL A 37 5.37 -0.33 6.86
C VAL A 37 4.11 0.36 6.35
N LEU A 38 3.58 -0.08 5.22
CA LEU A 38 2.38 0.47 4.60
C LEU A 38 1.32 -0.63 4.48
N SER A 39 0.28 -0.55 5.32
CA SER A 39 -0.72 -1.61 5.44
C SER A 39 -2.04 -1.26 4.76
N GLY A 40 -2.06 -1.42 3.43
CA GLY A 40 -3.27 -1.45 2.61
C GLY A 40 -3.95 -0.12 2.35
N ASP A 41 -4.98 -0.21 1.52
CA ASP A 41 -5.82 0.89 1.06
C ASP A 41 -5.01 2.05 0.46
N PHE A 42 -4.07 1.69 -0.41
CA PHE A 42 -3.28 2.67 -1.17
C PHE A 42 -4.17 3.50 -2.09
N THR A 43 -5.17 2.86 -2.72
CA THR A 43 -6.04 3.48 -3.70
C THR A 43 -7.46 3.64 -3.19
N GLN A 44 -8.23 4.53 -3.83
CA GLN A 44 -9.65 4.67 -3.53
C GLN A 44 -10.49 3.63 -4.26
N ARG A 45 -10.13 3.27 -5.51
CA ARG A 45 -10.91 2.39 -6.39
C ARG A 45 -10.08 1.48 -7.29
N ALA A 46 -8.85 1.22 -6.94
CA ALA A 46 -7.91 0.39 -7.70
C ALA A 46 -7.74 0.78 -9.18
N LYS A 47 -7.89 2.07 -9.51
CA LYS A 47 -7.69 2.57 -10.88
C LYS A 47 -6.21 2.65 -11.22
N ASP A 48 -5.87 2.50 -12.49
CA ASP A 48 -4.49 2.59 -12.97
C ASP A 48 -3.85 3.94 -12.64
N ILE A 49 -4.58 5.05 -12.82
CA ILE A 49 -4.09 6.40 -12.49
C ILE A 49 -3.83 6.58 -10.98
N GLU A 50 -4.63 5.97 -10.13
CA GLU A 50 -4.42 6.00 -8.68
C GLU A 50 -3.15 5.23 -8.31
N TYR A 51 -2.92 4.07 -8.92
CA TYR A 51 -1.70 3.29 -8.72
C TYR A 51 -0.44 3.97 -9.28
N GLN A 52 -0.54 4.77 -10.33
CA GLN A 52 0.57 5.60 -10.80
C GLN A 52 0.97 6.63 -9.74
N GLN A 53 -0.01 7.25 -9.06
CA GLN A 53 0.25 8.15 -7.93
C GLN A 53 0.89 7.40 -6.75
N VAL A 54 0.41 6.20 -6.43
CA VAL A 54 1.02 5.33 -5.42
C VAL A 54 2.49 5.04 -5.78
N ARG A 55 2.78 4.69 -7.03
CA ARG A 55 4.16 4.42 -7.46
C ARG A 55 5.06 5.64 -7.26
N THR A 56 4.59 6.82 -7.66
CA THR A 56 5.33 8.08 -7.43
C THR A 56 5.58 8.32 -5.95
N PHE A 57 4.59 8.07 -5.10
CA PHE A 57 4.75 8.18 -3.65
C PHE A 57 5.77 7.18 -3.11
N LEU A 58 5.69 5.91 -3.49
CA LEU A 58 6.66 4.89 -3.06
C LEU A 58 8.09 5.22 -3.51
N ASP A 59 8.25 5.73 -4.73
CA ASP A 59 9.55 6.17 -5.25
C ASP A 59 10.13 7.37 -4.45
N SER A 60 9.26 8.19 -3.84
CA SER A 60 9.69 9.32 -3.01
C SER A 60 10.17 8.92 -1.60
N LEU A 61 9.96 7.66 -1.19
CA LEU A 61 10.42 7.19 0.13
C LEU A 61 11.93 6.90 0.18
N ASN A 62 12.62 7.14 -0.95
CA ASN A 62 14.06 6.96 -1.09
C ASN A 62 14.50 5.49 -0.86
N ASP A 63 15.67 5.32 -0.24
CA ASP A 63 16.29 3.99 -0.04
C ASP A 63 15.85 3.27 1.25
N VAL A 64 14.84 3.80 1.95
CA VAL A 64 14.33 3.15 3.16
C VAL A 64 13.58 1.88 2.76
N PRO A 65 13.86 0.73 3.38
CA PRO A 65 13.10 -0.49 3.15
C PRO A 65 11.61 -0.28 3.40
N VAL A 66 10.76 -0.68 2.44
CA VAL A 66 9.31 -0.52 2.51
C VAL A 66 8.66 -1.90 2.49
N ILE A 67 7.83 -2.17 3.48
CA ILE A 67 7.02 -3.39 3.59
C ILE A 67 5.58 -3.01 3.30
N VAL A 68 4.93 -3.73 2.39
CA VAL A 68 3.61 -3.39 1.87
C VAL A 68 2.64 -4.58 1.96
N THR A 69 1.36 -4.30 2.21
CA THR A 69 0.27 -5.27 2.03
C THR A 69 -0.88 -4.60 1.29
N PRO A 70 -1.66 -5.31 0.46
CA PRO A 70 -2.86 -4.74 -0.14
C PRO A 70 -4.01 -4.63 0.87
N GLY A 71 -4.90 -3.65 0.64
CA GLY A 71 -6.17 -3.50 1.33
C GLY A 71 -7.36 -3.81 0.41
N ASN A 72 -8.56 -3.70 0.94
CA ASN A 72 -9.79 -4.00 0.18
C ASN A 72 -10.07 -2.96 -0.92
N HIS A 73 -9.65 -1.70 -0.75
CA HIS A 73 -9.76 -0.66 -1.76
C HIS A 73 -8.74 -0.81 -2.90
N ASP A 74 -7.72 -1.63 -2.72
CA ASP A 74 -6.73 -1.95 -3.74
C ASP A 74 -7.21 -3.02 -4.74
N ILE A 75 -8.42 -3.54 -4.53
CA ILE A 75 -9.11 -4.46 -5.42
C ILE A 75 -10.19 -3.72 -6.20
N PRO A 76 -10.33 -3.94 -7.53
CA PRO A 76 -11.37 -3.29 -8.31
C PRO A 76 -12.78 -3.59 -7.80
N LEU A 77 -13.55 -2.54 -7.49
CA LEU A 77 -14.90 -2.68 -6.97
C LEU A 77 -15.92 -2.94 -8.09
N TYR A 78 -15.86 -2.13 -9.15
CA TYR A 78 -16.86 -2.12 -10.22
C TYR A 78 -16.43 -2.84 -11.49
N ARG A 79 -15.17 -3.22 -11.62
CA ARG A 79 -14.66 -3.97 -12.77
C ARG A 79 -14.74 -5.46 -12.48
N ILE A 80 -15.95 -6.01 -12.56
CA ILE A 80 -16.28 -7.39 -12.17
C ILE A 80 -15.35 -8.41 -12.84
N GLY A 81 -15.11 -8.28 -14.15
CA GLY A 81 -14.22 -9.18 -14.88
C GLY A 81 -12.80 -9.19 -14.31
N GLN A 82 -12.22 -8.02 -14.06
CA GLN A 82 -10.88 -7.93 -13.47
C GLN A 82 -10.86 -8.43 -12.02
N ARG A 83 -11.90 -8.12 -11.24
CA ARG A 83 -12.05 -8.57 -9.86
C ARG A 83 -12.08 -10.10 -9.74
N LEU A 84 -12.76 -10.76 -10.68
CA LEU A 84 -12.89 -12.22 -10.68
C LEU A 84 -11.66 -12.94 -11.24
N LEU A 85 -11.04 -12.40 -12.29
CA LEU A 85 -9.97 -13.07 -13.02
C LEU A 85 -8.58 -12.70 -12.51
N ASN A 86 -8.34 -11.43 -12.17
CA ASN A 86 -7.04 -10.95 -11.67
C ASN A 86 -7.20 -9.71 -10.79
N PRO A 87 -7.69 -9.86 -9.57
CA PRO A 87 -8.04 -8.76 -8.68
C PRO A 87 -6.85 -7.89 -8.29
N PHE A 88 -5.67 -8.46 -8.15
CA PHE A 88 -4.46 -7.76 -7.70
C PHE A 88 -3.54 -7.31 -8.85
N LYS A 89 -4.00 -7.37 -10.11
CA LYS A 89 -3.17 -7.03 -11.28
C LYS A 89 -2.45 -5.68 -11.14
N ASN A 90 -3.18 -4.63 -10.79
CA ASN A 90 -2.60 -3.30 -10.67
C ASN A 90 -1.70 -3.18 -9.42
N TYR A 91 -2.11 -3.76 -8.30
CA TYR A 91 -1.25 -3.83 -7.12
C TYR A 91 0.10 -4.49 -7.46
N GLN A 92 0.05 -5.66 -8.12
CA GLN A 92 1.26 -6.39 -8.50
C GLN A 92 2.12 -5.67 -9.54
N LYS A 93 1.51 -4.85 -10.38
CA LYS A 93 2.22 -4.03 -11.38
C LYS A 93 2.94 -2.82 -10.75
N TYR A 94 2.32 -2.15 -9.79
CA TYR A 94 2.77 -0.84 -9.30
C TYR A 94 3.35 -0.85 -7.89
N VAL A 95 2.95 -1.77 -7.03
CA VAL A 95 3.34 -1.80 -5.62
C VAL A 95 4.31 -2.93 -5.33
N SER A 96 3.84 -4.17 -5.33
CA SER A 96 4.67 -5.35 -5.10
C SER A 96 4.14 -6.55 -5.87
N ARG A 97 5.05 -7.33 -6.45
CA ARG A 97 4.69 -8.61 -7.11
C ARG A 97 4.15 -9.63 -6.12
N ASN A 98 4.61 -9.57 -4.88
CA ASN A 98 4.21 -10.47 -3.82
C ASN A 98 3.00 -9.90 -3.08
N LEU A 99 2.04 -10.75 -2.75
CA LEU A 99 0.90 -10.40 -1.89
C LEU A 99 1.21 -10.70 -0.43
N ASP A 100 1.97 -11.76 -0.20
CA ASP A 100 2.50 -12.14 1.11
C ASP A 100 4.03 -12.07 1.05
N GLU A 101 4.66 -11.54 2.09
CA GLU A 101 6.11 -11.38 2.12
C GLU A 101 6.66 -11.52 3.54
N VAL A 102 7.83 -12.12 3.64
CA VAL A 102 8.61 -12.15 4.89
C VAL A 102 9.90 -11.39 4.67
N THR A 103 10.05 -10.27 5.38
CA THR A 103 11.24 -9.42 5.34
C THR A 103 12.02 -9.56 6.63
N ARG A 104 13.33 -9.80 6.53
CA ARG A 104 14.24 -9.88 7.67
C ARG A 104 15.12 -8.65 7.68
N LEU A 105 15.06 -7.91 8.78
CA LEU A 105 15.96 -6.79 9.09
C LEU A 105 16.66 -7.11 10.41
N ASP A 106 17.79 -6.45 10.65
CA ASP A 106 18.54 -6.63 11.88
C ASP A 106 17.67 -6.40 13.13
N GLY A 107 17.45 -7.48 13.88
CA GLY A 107 16.66 -7.46 15.11
C GLY A 107 15.15 -7.66 14.93
N ALA A 108 14.64 -7.85 13.71
CA ALA A 108 13.20 -8.08 13.47
C ALA A 108 12.91 -8.95 12.26
N ILE A 109 11.78 -9.64 12.31
CA ILE A 109 11.17 -10.34 11.18
C ILE A 109 9.78 -9.75 10.97
N PHE A 110 9.53 -9.26 9.76
CA PHE A 110 8.24 -8.73 9.36
C PHE A 110 7.53 -9.76 8.51
N VAL A 111 6.28 -10.08 8.86
CA VAL A 111 5.43 -10.98 8.10
C VAL A 111 4.24 -10.17 7.59
N ALA A 112 4.26 -9.84 6.31
CA ALA A 112 3.20 -9.13 5.63
C ALA A 112 2.25 -10.15 4.99
N LEU A 113 0.99 -10.17 5.42
CA LEU A 113 -0.01 -11.11 4.92
C LEU A 113 -1.16 -10.36 4.26
N ASN A 114 -1.54 -10.82 3.07
CA ASN A 114 -2.70 -10.31 2.36
C ASN A 114 -4.00 -10.79 3.05
N SER A 115 -4.76 -9.87 3.60
CA SER A 115 -6.09 -10.14 4.17
C SER A 115 -7.24 -9.67 3.27
N ALA A 116 -6.93 -9.07 2.11
CA ALA A 116 -7.94 -8.57 1.20
C ALA A 116 -8.56 -9.71 0.37
N ASP A 117 -9.87 -9.93 0.52
CA ASP A 117 -10.61 -10.98 -0.17
C ASP A 117 -11.44 -10.39 -1.33
N PRO A 118 -11.07 -10.69 -2.60
CA PRO A 118 -11.80 -10.17 -3.76
C PRO A 118 -13.21 -10.72 -3.92
N TYR A 119 -13.52 -11.84 -3.27
CA TYR A 119 -14.79 -12.56 -3.40
C TYR A 119 -15.79 -12.21 -2.30
N ARG A 120 -15.34 -11.55 -1.24
CA ARG A 120 -16.20 -11.15 -0.13
C ARG A 120 -17.16 -10.04 -0.57
N SER A 121 -18.41 -10.17 -0.18
CA SER A 121 -19.42 -9.13 -0.44
C SER A 121 -19.04 -7.83 0.29
N ILE A 122 -19.15 -6.70 -0.42
CA ILE A 122 -18.78 -5.35 0.06
C ILE A 122 -19.66 -4.87 1.21
N ILE A 123 -20.74 -5.60 1.52
CA ILE A 123 -21.76 -5.21 2.49
C ILE A 123 -21.29 -5.39 3.95
N ASN A 124 -20.16 -6.04 4.18
CA ASN A 124 -19.59 -6.30 5.49
C ASN A 124 -18.14 -5.81 5.61
N GLY A 125 -17.92 -4.56 5.27
CA GLY A 125 -16.67 -3.87 5.58
C GLY A 125 -16.72 -3.27 6.96
#